data_750a1d9be26dbebebfa677740f2a35da
#
_entry.id   750a1d9be26dbebebfa677740f2a35da
#
_cell.length_a   1.000
_cell.length_b   1.000
_cell.length_c   1.000
_cell.angle_alpha   90.00
_cell.angle_beta   90.00
_cell.angle_gamma   90.00
#
_symmetry.space_group_name_H-M   'P 1'
#
loop_
_entity.id
_entity.type
_entity.pdbx_description
1 polymer ?
#
loop_
_entity_poly.entity_id
_entity_poly.type
_entity_poly.pdbx_seq_one_letter_code
_entity_poly.pdbx_strand_id
1 'polypeptide(L)'
;PRNELFITTKVWISNAGEEKAFRSIGESLRKLKTDYIDLLLIHQPFGDYYGTYRAMERAYRDGMVRAIGLSNFYDVRFVDLVENVEVKPSVLQLETHVFSQQKRMRELINEYGMHLMAWGPLAQGSDRLFTDETLKAIGTKYGKTNAQVALKFLTSEGIVAIPKSIHKDRMASNFNIADFELTEEDKETIRRMDTGKLKVDFNDPDMARYLLEYDKKFNPNS
;
A
#
# COMPACT_ATOMS: atom_id res chain seq x y z
N PRO A 1 22.26 9.51 -4.30
CA PRO A 1 21.72 10.85 -4.04
C PRO A 1 20.25 10.82 -3.63
N ARG A 2 19.79 11.78 -2.78
CA ARG A 2 18.42 11.82 -2.25
C ARG A 2 17.35 11.91 -3.37
N ASN A 3 17.63 12.62 -4.40
CA ASN A 3 16.73 12.80 -5.56
C ASN A 3 16.53 11.56 -6.44
N GLU A 4 17.33 10.51 -6.23
CA GLU A 4 17.17 9.21 -6.90
C GLU A 4 16.30 8.24 -6.08
N LEU A 5 15.91 8.64 -4.86
CA LEU A 5 15.12 7.82 -3.96
C LEU A 5 13.68 8.33 -3.86
N PHE A 6 12.72 7.42 -3.99
CA PHE A 6 11.32 7.69 -3.66
C PHE A 6 11.02 7.11 -2.27
N ILE A 7 10.97 7.98 -1.26
CA ILE A 7 10.79 7.59 0.14
C ILE A 7 9.32 7.69 0.52
N THR A 8 8.74 6.55 0.92
CA THR A 8 7.39 6.50 1.48
C THR A 8 7.45 6.16 2.97
N THR A 9 6.71 6.90 3.79
CA THR A 9 6.48 6.56 5.20
C THR A 9 5.02 6.79 5.58
N LYS A 10 4.67 6.48 6.84
CA LYS A 10 3.28 6.50 7.29
C LYS A 10 3.14 7.11 8.68
N VAL A 11 2.01 7.77 8.93
CA VAL A 11 1.59 8.19 10.28
C VAL A 11 0.84 7.05 10.93
N TRP A 12 1.36 6.56 12.07
CA TRP A 12 0.75 5.48 12.84
C TRP A 12 -0.36 6.00 13.76
N ILE A 13 -1.25 5.10 14.22
CA ILE A 13 -2.44 5.41 15.04
C ILE A 13 -2.11 6.23 16.30
N SER A 14 -1.01 5.93 16.99
CA SER A 14 -0.57 6.68 18.19
C SER A 14 -0.30 8.17 17.94
N ASN A 15 -0.04 8.50 16.69
CA ASN A 15 0.17 9.87 16.23
C ASN A 15 -1.08 10.47 15.55
N ALA A 16 -2.26 9.84 15.73
CA ALA A 16 -3.49 10.36 15.16
C ALA A 16 -3.88 11.71 15.78
N GLY A 17 -4.47 12.58 14.95
CA GLY A 17 -4.81 13.97 15.29
C GLY A 17 -3.78 14.97 14.80
N GLU A 18 -4.22 16.22 14.61
CA GLU A 18 -3.47 17.23 13.86
C GLU A 18 -2.08 17.54 14.45
N GLU A 19 -2.04 17.87 15.75
CA GLU A 19 -0.79 18.26 16.39
C GLU A 19 0.20 17.10 16.56
N LYS A 20 -0.29 15.90 16.91
CA LYS A 20 0.54 14.71 17.05
C LYS A 20 1.10 14.29 15.70
N ALA A 21 0.26 14.25 14.66
CA ALA A 21 0.68 13.89 13.32
C ALA A 21 1.73 14.84 12.78
N PHE A 22 1.53 16.16 12.92
CA PHE A 22 2.50 17.13 12.44
C PHE A 22 3.87 16.99 13.11
N ARG A 23 3.90 16.77 14.44
CA ARG A 23 5.16 16.47 15.15
C ARG A 23 5.82 15.18 14.64
N SER A 24 5.04 14.12 14.43
CA SER A 24 5.56 12.83 13.95
C SER A 24 6.14 12.91 12.52
N ILE A 25 5.61 13.79 11.68
CA ILE A 25 6.17 14.09 10.35
C ILE A 25 7.57 14.70 10.50
N GLY A 26 7.74 15.71 11.35
CA GLY A 26 9.03 16.29 11.65
C GLY A 26 10.04 15.28 12.22
N GLU A 27 9.59 14.39 13.10
CA GLU A 27 10.44 13.29 13.60
C GLU A 27 10.83 12.30 12.51
N SER A 28 9.93 12.00 11.59
CA SER A 28 10.20 11.11 10.46
C SER A 28 11.29 11.70 9.55
N LEU A 29 11.20 12.98 9.21
CA LEU A 29 12.23 13.70 8.45
C LEU A 29 13.59 13.63 9.14
N ARG A 30 13.61 13.92 10.45
CA ARG A 30 14.85 13.87 11.25
C ARG A 30 15.48 12.47 11.28
N LYS A 31 14.65 11.42 11.47
CA LYS A 31 15.12 10.01 11.48
C LYS A 31 15.61 9.56 10.12
N LEU A 32 14.93 9.96 9.05
CA LEU A 32 15.29 9.65 7.67
C LEU A 32 16.47 10.52 7.16
N LYS A 33 16.88 11.56 7.92
CA LYS A 33 17.93 12.51 7.55
C LYS A 33 17.70 13.14 6.17
N THR A 34 16.49 13.64 5.96
CA THR A 34 16.06 14.27 4.69
C THR A 34 15.15 15.45 4.96
N ASP A 35 15.12 16.40 4.02
CA ASP A 35 14.30 17.62 4.14
C ASP A 35 12.88 17.40 3.61
N TYR A 36 12.64 16.32 2.88
CA TYR A 36 11.31 16.00 2.37
C TYR A 36 11.04 14.49 2.29
N ILE A 37 9.76 14.13 2.30
CA ILE A 37 9.22 12.79 2.06
C ILE A 37 8.52 12.82 0.71
N ASP A 38 8.73 11.80 -0.15
CA ASP A 38 8.07 11.77 -1.46
C ASP A 38 6.59 11.40 -1.34
N LEU A 39 6.25 10.46 -0.45
CA LEU A 39 4.87 10.06 -0.19
C LEU A 39 4.64 9.79 1.30
N LEU A 40 3.65 10.44 1.88
CA LEU A 40 3.20 10.20 3.25
C LEU A 40 1.79 9.62 3.27
N LEU A 41 1.58 8.54 4.01
CA LEU A 41 0.28 7.88 4.13
C LEU A 41 -0.27 7.93 5.56
N ILE A 42 -1.57 8.01 5.73
CA ILE A 42 -2.21 7.52 6.96
C ILE A 42 -2.10 6.00 6.95
N HIS A 43 -1.51 5.40 8.00
CA HIS A 43 -1.24 3.96 8.01
C HIS A 43 -2.51 3.13 8.21
N GLN A 44 -3.42 3.57 9.09
CA GLN A 44 -4.63 2.85 9.45
C GLN A 44 -5.83 3.81 9.58
N PRO A 45 -7.04 3.37 9.23
CA PRO A 45 -8.25 4.20 9.24
C PRO A 45 -8.88 4.30 10.64
N PHE A 46 -8.07 4.59 11.68
CA PHE A 46 -8.50 4.64 13.08
C PHE A 46 -8.02 5.90 13.78
N GLY A 47 -8.73 6.28 14.85
CA GLY A 47 -8.48 7.50 15.60
C GLY A 47 -8.94 8.76 14.85
N ASP A 48 -8.36 9.91 15.20
CA ASP A 48 -8.63 11.17 14.50
C ASP A 48 -7.86 11.24 13.17
N TYR A 49 -8.28 10.44 12.19
CA TYR A 49 -7.66 10.46 10.87
C TYR A 49 -7.96 11.75 10.08
N TYR A 50 -9.03 12.47 10.36
CA TYR A 50 -9.29 13.78 9.77
C TYR A 50 -8.27 14.83 10.25
N GLY A 51 -8.01 14.90 11.57
CA GLY A 51 -6.95 15.75 12.10
C GLY A 51 -5.58 15.36 11.56
N THR A 52 -5.30 14.04 11.46
CA THR A 52 -4.09 13.54 10.83
C THR A 52 -3.95 14.01 9.38
N TYR A 53 -5.03 13.95 8.62
CA TYR A 53 -5.02 14.38 7.23
C TYR A 53 -4.76 15.89 7.09
N ARG A 54 -5.38 16.74 7.94
CA ARG A 54 -5.09 18.19 7.99
C ARG A 54 -3.62 18.49 8.26
N ALA A 55 -2.98 17.73 9.17
CA ALA A 55 -1.54 17.84 9.40
C ALA A 55 -0.73 17.47 8.15
N MET A 56 -1.15 16.45 7.41
CA MET A 56 -0.50 16.04 6.15
C MET A 56 -0.69 17.10 5.05
N GLU A 57 -1.88 17.69 4.93
CA GLU A 57 -2.11 18.81 4.00
C GLU A 57 -1.24 20.02 4.32
N ARG A 58 -1.09 20.37 5.61
CA ARG A 58 -0.16 21.40 6.05
C ARG A 58 1.27 21.07 5.67
N ALA A 59 1.74 19.86 5.97
CA ALA A 59 3.10 19.41 5.61
C ALA A 59 3.33 19.41 4.09
N TYR A 60 2.30 19.11 3.30
CA TYR A 60 2.34 19.19 1.84
C TYR A 60 2.49 20.66 1.36
N ARG A 61 1.70 21.58 1.92
CA ARG A 61 1.81 23.03 1.59
C ARG A 61 3.14 23.63 2.02
N ASP A 62 3.69 23.15 3.15
CA ASP A 62 5.01 23.57 3.68
C ASP A 62 6.20 22.94 2.91
N GLY A 63 5.95 22.06 1.93
CA GLY A 63 6.97 21.41 1.12
C GLY A 63 7.73 20.28 1.85
N MET A 64 7.30 19.90 3.05
CA MET A 64 7.88 18.78 3.81
C MET A 64 7.52 17.43 3.21
N VAL A 65 6.40 17.35 2.47
CA VAL A 65 5.88 16.14 1.82
C VAL A 65 5.47 16.48 0.39
N ARG A 66 5.85 15.67 -0.59
CA ARG A 66 5.56 15.90 -2.02
C ARG A 66 4.20 15.34 -2.47
N ALA A 67 3.76 14.26 -1.82
CA ALA A 67 2.47 13.64 -2.07
C ALA A 67 1.91 13.03 -0.80
N ILE A 68 0.60 13.04 -0.65
CA ILE A 68 -0.13 12.46 0.48
C ILE A 68 -1.10 11.39 0.00
N GLY A 69 -1.38 10.42 0.87
CA GLY A 69 -2.26 9.31 0.52
C GLY A 69 -2.78 8.57 1.74
N LEU A 70 -3.45 7.47 1.47
CA LEU A 70 -4.18 6.68 2.45
C LEU A 70 -3.69 5.23 2.43
N SER A 71 -3.86 4.51 3.54
CA SER A 71 -3.66 3.07 3.59
C SER A 71 -4.78 2.42 4.39
N ASN A 72 -5.33 1.32 3.84
CA ASN A 72 -6.40 0.52 4.43
C ASN A 72 -7.75 1.24 4.60
N PHE A 73 -7.99 2.33 3.88
CA PHE A 73 -9.29 2.97 3.77
C PHE A 73 -10.11 2.25 2.71
N TYR A 74 -11.23 1.68 3.12
CA TYR A 74 -12.15 0.96 2.24
C TYR A 74 -13.51 1.64 2.19
N ASP A 75 -14.19 1.49 1.06
CA ASP A 75 -15.60 1.83 0.86
C ASP A 75 -16.01 3.20 1.46
N VAL A 76 -16.89 3.18 2.46
CA VAL A 76 -17.49 4.37 3.05
C VAL A 76 -16.46 5.30 3.68
N ARG A 77 -15.46 4.75 4.42
CA ARG A 77 -14.40 5.59 5.03
C ARG A 77 -13.51 6.25 4.00
N PHE A 78 -13.26 5.58 2.89
CA PHE A 78 -12.51 6.16 1.78
C PHE A 78 -13.27 7.34 1.17
N VAL A 79 -14.52 7.13 0.75
CA VAL A 79 -15.36 8.17 0.15
C VAL A 79 -15.56 9.35 1.10
N ASP A 80 -15.92 9.06 2.36
CA ASP A 80 -16.16 10.08 3.39
C ASP A 80 -14.94 11.00 3.55
N LEU A 81 -13.73 10.45 3.65
CA LEU A 81 -12.54 11.28 3.78
C LEU A 81 -12.25 12.04 2.48
N VAL A 82 -12.22 11.35 1.35
CA VAL A 82 -11.81 11.97 0.08
C VAL A 82 -12.75 13.12 -0.34
N GLU A 83 -14.06 13.01 -0.07
CA GLU A 83 -15.00 14.09 -0.38
C GLU A 83 -14.82 15.32 0.52
N ASN A 84 -14.32 15.15 1.74
CA ASN A 84 -14.25 16.21 2.74
C ASN A 84 -12.83 16.83 2.94
N VAL A 85 -11.87 16.54 2.07
CA VAL A 85 -10.51 17.10 2.14
C VAL A 85 -10.19 18.01 0.96
N GLU A 86 -9.33 19.00 1.17
CA GLU A 86 -8.96 19.99 0.13
C GLU A 86 -7.93 19.41 -0.85
N VAL A 87 -6.84 18.85 -0.33
CA VAL A 87 -5.80 18.19 -1.14
C VAL A 87 -6.17 16.73 -1.28
N LYS A 88 -6.58 16.32 -2.48
CA LYS A 88 -6.95 14.91 -2.71
C LYS A 88 -5.75 13.98 -2.56
N PRO A 89 -5.93 12.79 -1.96
CA PRO A 89 -4.85 11.81 -1.86
C PRO A 89 -4.44 11.30 -3.25
N SER A 90 -3.13 11.11 -3.46
CA SER A 90 -2.60 10.61 -4.73
C SER A 90 -2.58 9.09 -4.82
N VAL A 91 -2.50 8.42 -3.65
CA VAL A 91 -2.30 6.98 -3.54
C VAL A 91 -3.23 6.40 -2.48
N LEU A 92 -3.84 5.26 -2.80
CA LEU A 92 -4.45 4.37 -1.81
C LEU A 92 -3.64 3.08 -1.74
N GLN A 93 -3.09 2.75 -0.56
CA GLN A 93 -2.34 1.52 -0.34
C GLN A 93 -3.24 0.48 0.33
N LEU A 94 -3.47 -0.64 -0.35
CA LEU A 94 -4.33 -1.75 0.12
C LEU A 94 -3.62 -3.10 0.03
N GLU A 95 -4.11 -4.11 0.76
CA GLU A 95 -3.77 -5.51 0.50
C GLU A 95 -4.15 -5.86 -0.94
N THR A 96 -3.15 -6.13 -1.78
CA THR A 96 -3.42 -6.44 -3.18
C THR A 96 -2.44 -7.47 -3.71
N HIS A 97 -2.97 -8.57 -4.22
CA HIS A 97 -2.22 -9.67 -4.82
C HIS A 97 -3.13 -10.46 -5.77
N VAL A 98 -2.61 -11.47 -6.44
CA VAL A 98 -3.36 -12.25 -7.45
C VAL A 98 -4.65 -12.89 -6.93
N PHE A 99 -4.79 -13.13 -5.62
CA PHE A 99 -6.00 -13.70 -5.00
C PHE A 99 -6.93 -12.65 -4.38
N SER A 100 -6.50 -11.38 -4.31
CA SER A 100 -7.29 -10.24 -3.82
C SER A 100 -6.91 -9.01 -4.64
N GLN A 101 -7.62 -8.81 -5.76
CA GLN A 101 -7.22 -7.85 -6.80
C GLN A 101 -7.86 -6.48 -6.66
N GLN A 102 -8.66 -6.27 -5.61
CA GLN A 102 -9.28 -4.99 -5.26
C GLN A 102 -10.14 -4.37 -6.40
N LYS A 103 -10.85 -5.19 -7.17
CA LYS A 103 -11.59 -4.73 -8.36
C LYS A 103 -12.48 -3.53 -8.06
N ARG A 104 -13.35 -3.65 -7.03
CA ARG A 104 -14.24 -2.55 -6.61
C ARG A 104 -13.48 -1.29 -6.18
N MET A 105 -12.43 -1.45 -5.37
CA MET A 105 -11.65 -0.29 -4.92
C MET A 105 -10.86 0.34 -6.06
N ARG A 106 -10.40 -0.43 -7.04
CA ARG A 106 -9.75 0.09 -8.25
C ARG A 106 -10.69 0.96 -9.08
N GLU A 107 -11.93 0.50 -9.28
CA GLU A 107 -12.95 1.30 -9.95
C GLU A 107 -13.18 2.62 -9.21
N LEU A 108 -13.39 2.54 -7.90
CA LEU A 108 -13.65 3.72 -7.06
C LEU A 108 -12.50 4.73 -7.05
N ILE A 109 -11.25 4.28 -6.87
CA ILE A 109 -10.10 5.21 -6.85
C ILE A 109 -9.81 5.83 -8.23
N ASN A 110 -10.16 5.15 -9.32
CA ASN A 110 -10.02 5.70 -10.67
C ASN A 110 -10.91 6.92 -10.88
N GLU A 111 -12.08 6.99 -10.25
CA GLU A 111 -12.97 8.16 -10.29
C GLU A 111 -12.29 9.41 -9.72
N TYR A 112 -11.34 9.23 -8.80
CA TYR A 112 -10.57 10.31 -8.16
C TYR A 112 -9.17 10.50 -8.76
N GLY A 113 -8.81 9.76 -9.82
CA GLY A 113 -7.49 9.84 -10.46
C GLY A 113 -6.33 9.36 -9.56
N MET A 114 -6.61 8.49 -8.60
CA MET A 114 -5.64 7.96 -7.64
C MET A 114 -4.95 6.69 -8.16
N HIS A 115 -3.79 6.39 -7.60
CA HIS A 115 -3.05 5.15 -7.87
C HIS A 115 -3.21 4.13 -6.75
N LEU A 116 -3.38 2.86 -7.11
CA LEU A 116 -3.33 1.75 -6.16
C LEU A 116 -1.88 1.35 -5.89
N MET A 117 -1.53 1.20 -4.60
CA MET A 117 -0.28 0.62 -4.15
C MET A 117 -0.57 -0.67 -3.38
N ALA A 118 0.10 -1.76 -3.76
CA ALA A 118 -0.11 -3.09 -3.20
C ALA A 118 0.82 -3.34 -2.02
N TRP A 119 0.30 -3.36 -0.78
CA TRP A 119 1.01 -4.05 0.28
C TRP A 119 0.69 -5.54 0.23
N GLY A 120 1.64 -6.38 0.66
CA GLY A 120 1.52 -7.83 0.55
C GLY A 120 1.38 -8.38 -0.88
N PRO A 121 2.08 -7.84 -1.91
CA PRO A 121 1.89 -8.22 -3.31
C PRO A 121 2.17 -9.70 -3.59
N LEU A 122 2.89 -10.37 -2.68
CA LEU A 122 3.15 -11.82 -2.68
C LEU A 122 2.30 -12.56 -1.64
N ALA A 123 1.07 -12.10 -1.39
CA ALA A 123 0.11 -12.70 -0.44
C ALA A 123 0.70 -12.94 0.96
N GLN A 124 1.54 -12.00 1.43
CA GLN A 124 2.26 -12.07 2.71
C GLN A 124 3.12 -13.34 2.89
N GLY A 125 3.69 -13.85 1.82
CA GLY A 125 4.54 -15.04 1.86
C GLY A 125 3.76 -16.36 1.97
N SER A 126 2.49 -16.36 1.57
CA SER A 126 1.64 -17.56 1.56
C SER A 126 2.22 -18.63 0.64
N ASP A 127 2.38 -19.85 1.14
CA ASP A 127 2.79 -21.00 0.34
C ASP A 127 1.89 -21.21 -0.88
N ARG A 128 0.59 -20.90 -0.76
CA ARG A 128 -0.36 -20.96 -1.87
C ARG A 128 0.14 -20.22 -3.11
N LEU A 129 0.71 -19.03 -2.97
CA LEU A 129 1.20 -18.25 -4.12
C LEU A 129 2.42 -18.94 -4.75
N PHE A 130 3.36 -19.40 -3.93
CA PHE A 130 4.61 -19.96 -4.43
C PHE A 130 4.46 -21.38 -5.02
N THR A 131 3.39 -22.10 -4.65
CA THR A 131 3.10 -23.45 -5.14
C THR A 131 1.94 -23.51 -6.13
N ASP A 132 1.36 -22.36 -6.49
CA ASP A 132 0.21 -22.30 -7.41
C ASP A 132 0.58 -22.78 -8.81
N GLU A 133 -0.11 -23.81 -9.29
CA GLU A 133 0.20 -24.46 -10.57
C GLU A 133 -0.18 -23.57 -11.78
N THR A 134 -1.15 -22.67 -11.64
CA THR A 134 -1.50 -21.70 -12.70
C THR A 134 -0.37 -20.69 -12.90
N LEU A 135 0.11 -20.09 -11.80
CA LEU A 135 1.24 -19.17 -11.86
C LEU A 135 2.52 -19.86 -12.35
N LYS A 136 2.72 -21.11 -11.95
CA LYS A 136 3.85 -21.94 -12.40
C LYS A 136 3.80 -22.23 -13.91
N ALA A 137 2.63 -22.61 -14.43
CA ALA A 137 2.44 -22.85 -15.85
C ALA A 137 2.72 -21.58 -16.69
N ILE A 138 2.22 -20.42 -16.24
CA ILE A 138 2.51 -19.13 -16.85
C ILE A 138 4.01 -18.82 -16.76
N GLY A 139 4.60 -18.94 -15.57
CA GLY A 139 6.01 -18.65 -15.34
C GLY A 139 6.95 -19.50 -16.22
N THR A 140 6.58 -20.76 -16.45
CA THR A 140 7.36 -21.66 -17.33
C THR A 140 7.48 -21.13 -18.75
N LYS A 141 6.44 -20.46 -19.28
CA LYS A 141 6.47 -19.86 -20.65
C LYS A 141 7.58 -18.79 -20.77
N TYR A 142 7.88 -18.09 -19.67
CA TYR A 142 8.79 -16.95 -19.64
C TYR A 142 10.11 -17.22 -18.89
N GLY A 143 10.31 -18.42 -18.35
CA GLY A 143 11.45 -18.74 -17.48
C GLY A 143 11.41 -17.96 -16.15
N LYS A 144 10.23 -17.71 -15.61
CA LYS A 144 9.99 -16.89 -14.41
C LYS A 144 9.35 -17.68 -13.28
N THR A 145 9.59 -17.23 -12.06
CA THR A 145 8.96 -17.78 -10.85
C THR A 145 7.53 -17.27 -10.67
N ASN A 146 6.73 -17.98 -9.87
CA ASN A 146 5.38 -17.54 -9.47
C ASN A 146 5.39 -16.12 -8.89
N ALA A 147 6.40 -15.78 -8.08
CA ALA A 147 6.55 -14.44 -7.51
C ALA A 147 6.74 -13.37 -8.59
N GLN A 148 7.59 -13.63 -9.58
CA GLN A 148 7.81 -12.70 -10.69
C GLN A 148 6.56 -12.54 -11.57
N VAL A 149 5.85 -13.63 -11.86
CA VAL A 149 4.56 -13.58 -12.58
C VAL A 149 3.53 -12.74 -11.81
N ALA A 150 3.39 -12.96 -10.50
CA ALA A 150 2.46 -12.21 -9.67
C ALA A 150 2.81 -10.70 -9.62
N LEU A 151 4.09 -10.35 -9.47
CA LEU A 151 4.54 -8.96 -9.48
C LEU A 151 4.37 -8.32 -10.85
N LYS A 152 4.70 -9.03 -11.94
CA LYS A 152 4.50 -8.55 -13.31
C LYS A 152 3.03 -8.31 -13.60
N PHE A 153 2.15 -9.20 -13.17
CA PHE A 153 0.70 -9.00 -13.29
C PHE A 153 0.28 -7.69 -12.64
N LEU A 154 0.62 -7.47 -11.37
CA LEU A 154 0.22 -6.25 -10.66
C LEU A 154 0.73 -5.00 -11.36
N THR A 155 2.00 -4.98 -11.76
CA THR A 155 2.58 -3.81 -12.45
C THR A 155 1.98 -3.58 -13.83
N SER A 156 1.63 -4.64 -14.56
CA SER A 156 0.93 -4.53 -15.86
C SER A 156 -0.51 -4.02 -15.74
N GLU A 157 -1.11 -4.17 -14.56
CA GLU A 157 -2.42 -3.60 -14.21
C GLU A 157 -2.33 -2.16 -13.66
N GLY A 158 -1.16 -1.51 -13.73
CA GLY A 158 -0.93 -0.15 -13.24
C GLY A 158 -0.83 -0.04 -11.71
N ILE A 159 -0.63 -1.17 -11.01
CA ILE A 159 -0.54 -1.21 -9.56
C ILE A 159 0.91 -1.10 -9.11
N VAL A 160 1.21 -0.20 -8.18
CA VAL A 160 2.53 -0.07 -7.58
C VAL A 160 2.76 -1.20 -6.58
N ALA A 161 3.62 -2.17 -6.89
CA ALA A 161 3.91 -3.30 -6.01
C ALA A 161 5.12 -3.02 -5.10
N ILE A 162 4.97 -3.26 -3.78
CA ILE A 162 6.03 -3.06 -2.79
C ILE A 162 6.41 -4.37 -2.08
N PRO A 163 7.05 -5.33 -2.78
CA PRO A 163 7.45 -6.60 -2.19
C PRO A 163 8.57 -6.40 -1.17
N LYS A 164 8.45 -7.01 0.02
CA LYS A 164 9.48 -6.99 1.06
C LYS A 164 10.30 -8.26 1.04
N SER A 165 11.61 -8.15 1.10
CA SER A 165 12.52 -9.27 1.36
C SER A 165 13.73 -8.81 2.20
N ILE A 166 14.33 -9.75 2.93
CA ILE A 166 15.63 -9.59 3.60
C ILE A 166 16.73 -10.41 2.90
N HIS A 167 16.37 -11.18 1.88
CA HIS A 167 17.29 -12.01 1.09
C HIS A 167 17.65 -11.30 -0.21
N LYS A 168 18.94 -11.07 -0.45
CA LYS A 168 19.45 -10.38 -1.64
C LYS A 168 18.96 -11.01 -2.95
N ASP A 169 19.01 -12.33 -3.05
CA ASP A 169 18.58 -13.06 -4.25
C ASP A 169 17.10 -12.86 -4.55
N ARG A 170 16.25 -12.86 -3.50
CA ARG A 170 14.82 -12.58 -3.64
C ARG A 170 14.56 -11.12 -4.01
N MET A 171 15.34 -10.17 -3.47
CA MET A 171 15.22 -8.76 -3.87
C MET A 171 15.58 -8.59 -5.34
N ALA A 172 16.68 -9.18 -5.80
CA ALA A 172 17.08 -9.16 -7.20
C ALA A 172 16.02 -9.83 -8.11
N SER A 173 15.51 -10.99 -7.71
CA SER A 173 14.45 -11.71 -8.44
C SER A 173 13.16 -10.88 -8.53
N ASN A 174 12.71 -10.27 -7.42
CA ASN A 174 11.51 -9.44 -7.39
C ASN A 174 11.65 -8.19 -8.29
N PHE A 175 12.85 -7.66 -8.43
CA PHE A 175 13.13 -6.51 -9.29
C PHE A 175 13.22 -6.91 -10.78
N ASN A 176 13.63 -8.14 -11.08
CA ASN A 176 13.82 -8.65 -12.45
C ASN A 176 12.51 -9.08 -13.11
N ILE A 177 11.61 -8.12 -13.36
CA ILE A 177 10.31 -8.33 -13.99
C ILE A 177 10.07 -7.44 -15.22
N ALA A 178 11.09 -6.69 -15.64
CA ALA A 178 10.98 -5.77 -16.78
C ALA A 178 11.31 -6.44 -18.14
N ASP A 179 11.91 -7.63 -18.12
CA ASP A 179 12.43 -8.34 -19.29
C ASP A 179 11.43 -9.31 -19.93
N PHE A 180 10.18 -9.30 -19.53
CA PHE A 180 9.10 -10.09 -20.13
C PHE A 180 7.75 -9.38 -20.01
N GLU A 181 6.79 -9.76 -20.85
CA GLU A 181 5.42 -9.26 -20.81
C GLU A 181 4.43 -10.43 -20.78
N LEU A 182 3.41 -10.31 -19.93
CA LEU A 182 2.30 -11.27 -19.89
C LEU A 182 1.36 -11.01 -21.06
N THR A 183 0.95 -12.08 -21.75
CA THR A 183 -0.12 -11.97 -22.76
C THR A 183 -1.45 -11.59 -22.09
N GLU A 184 -2.41 -11.10 -22.88
CA GLU A 184 -3.74 -10.79 -22.34
C GLU A 184 -4.45 -12.08 -21.84
N GLU A 185 -4.22 -13.22 -22.47
CA GLU A 185 -4.71 -14.52 -22.03
C GLU A 185 -4.15 -14.90 -20.64
N ASP A 186 -2.84 -14.70 -20.42
CA ASP A 186 -2.20 -14.93 -19.12
C ASP A 186 -2.78 -14.00 -18.05
N LYS A 187 -2.94 -12.72 -18.36
CA LYS A 187 -3.53 -11.75 -17.43
C LYS A 187 -4.98 -12.10 -17.09
N GLU A 188 -5.77 -12.50 -18.08
CA GLU A 188 -7.16 -12.91 -17.87
C GLU A 188 -7.24 -14.18 -17.01
N THR A 189 -6.30 -15.11 -17.20
CA THR A 189 -6.20 -16.31 -16.36
C THR A 189 -5.89 -15.94 -14.91
N ILE A 190 -4.98 -14.96 -14.68
CA ILE A 190 -4.68 -14.47 -13.33
C ILE A 190 -5.85 -13.66 -12.76
N ARG A 191 -6.56 -12.85 -13.55
CA ARG A 191 -7.77 -12.13 -13.08
C ARG A 191 -8.84 -13.06 -12.51
N ARG A 192 -8.97 -14.28 -13.05
CA ARG A 192 -9.91 -15.31 -12.55
C ARG A 192 -9.48 -15.93 -11.23
N MET A 193 -8.23 -15.75 -10.79
CA MET A 193 -7.75 -16.25 -9.48
C MET A 193 -8.24 -15.39 -8.29
N ASP A 194 -8.83 -14.22 -8.57
CA ASP A 194 -9.37 -13.33 -7.56
C ASP A 194 -10.47 -14.00 -6.75
N THR A 195 -10.30 -14.02 -5.44
CA THR A 195 -11.31 -14.55 -4.51
C THR A 195 -12.14 -13.46 -3.85
N GLY A 196 -11.75 -12.19 -4.02
CA GLY A 196 -12.35 -11.05 -3.34
C GLY A 196 -12.14 -11.05 -1.81
N LYS A 197 -11.34 -11.99 -1.28
CA LYS A 197 -11.13 -12.13 0.18
C LYS A 197 -9.83 -11.45 0.59
N LEU A 198 -9.92 -10.65 1.63
CA LEU A 198 -8.77 -10.06 2.33
C LEU A 198 -8.22 -11.05 3.37
N LYS A 199 -6.93 -11.01 3.61
CA LYS A 199 -6.31 -11.67 4.75
C LYS A 199 -6.55 -10.87 6.04
N VAL A 200 -6.60 -9.53 5.90
CA VAL A 200 -6.87 -8.61 7.00
C VAL A 200 -8.04 -7.71 6.62
N ASP A 201 -9.18 -7.91 7.26
CA ASP A 201 -10.35 -7.03 7.10
C ASP A 201 -10.32 -5.88 8.12
N PHE A 202 -10.04 -4.68 7.66
CA PHE A 202 -10.02 -3.47 8.50
C PHE A 202 -11.43 -2.93 8.81
N ASN A 203 -12.48 -3.51 8.26
CA ASN A 203 -13.86 -3.24 8.64
C ASN A 203 -14.37 -4.18 9.74
N ASP A 204 -13.60 -5.24 10.07
CA ASP A 204 -13.88 -6.12 11.19
C ASP A 204 -13.67 -5.38 12.53
N PRO A 205 -14.70 -5.30 13.40
CA PRO A 205 -14.57 -4.68 14.73
C PRO A 205 -13.48 -5.31 15.60
N ASP A 206 -13.24 -6.60 15.49
CA ASP A 206 -12.22 -7.28 16.30
C ASP A 206 -10.82 -6.93 15.83
N MET A 207 -10.61 -6.75 14.53
CA MET A 207 -9.36 -6.21 13.99
C MET A 207 -9.13 -4.77 14.47
N ALA A 208 -10.16 -3.94 14.48
CA ALA A 208 -10.07 -2.57 15.00
C ALA A 208 -9.67 -2.56 16.49
N ARG A 209 -10.31 -3.38 17.32
CA ARG A 209 -9.97 -3.53 18.74
C ARG A 209 -8.54 -4.00 18.92
N TYR A 210 -8.13 -5.03 18.19
CA TYR A 210 -6.76 -5.57 18.22
C TYR A 210 -5.71 -4.49 17.93
N LEU A 211 -5.89 -3.69 16.88
CA LEU A 211 -4.94 -2.65 16.50
C LEU A 211 -4.87 -1.50 17.52
N LEU A 212 -6.02 -1.10 18.06
CA LEU A 212 -6.08 -0.05 19.11
C LEU A 212 -5.47 -0.52 20.42
N GLU A 213 -5.66 -1.78 20.81
CA GLU A 213 -5.02 -2.38 21.99
C GLU A 213 -3.52 -2.58 21.79
N TYR A 214 -3.12 -3.05 20.60
CA TYR A 214 -1.71 -3.16 20.24
C TYR A 214 -1.00 -1.81 20.36
N ASP A 215 -1.62 -0.75 19.84
CA ASP A 215 -1.06 0.59 19.93
C ASP A 215 -0.87 1.04 21.39
N LYS A 216 -1.89 0.91 22.24
CA LYS A 216 -1.80 1.22 23.70
C LYS A 216 -0.69 0.43 24.40
N LYS A 217 -0.48 -0.84 24.03
CA LYS A 217 0.54 -1.70 24.65
C LYS A 217 1.96 -1.28 24.29
N PHE A 218 2.22 -0.89 23.04
CA PHE A 218 3.55 -0.57 22.56
C PHE A 218 3.86 0.93 22.52
N ASN A 219 2.84 1.78 22.65
CA ASN A 219 2.94 3.25 22.73
C ASN A 219 2.11 3.81 23.90
N PRO A 220 2.40 3.42 25.17
CA PRO A 220 1.56 3.74 26.31
C PRO A 220 1.42 5.23 26.63
N ASN A 221 2.26 6.07 26.04
CA ASN A 221 2.30 7.53 26.24
C ASN A 221 1.80 8.32 25.01
N SER A 222 1.10 7.64 24.09
CA SER A 222 0.59 8.26 22.86
C SER A 222 -0.74 9.00 23.07
#